data_8f07d22755b1f38152d75f3410d1d65e
#
_entry.id   8f07d22755b1f38152d75f3410d1d65e
#
_cell.length_a   1.000
_cell.length_b   1.000
_cell.length_c   1.000
_cell.angle_alpha   90.00
_cell.angle_beta   90.00
_cell.angle_gamma   90.00
#
_symmetry.space_group_name_H-M   'P 1'
#
loop_
_entity.id
_entity.type
_entity.pdbx_description
1 polymer ?
#
loop_
_entity_poly.entity_id
_entity_poly.type
_entity_poly.pdbx_seq_one_letter_code
_entity_poly.pdbx_strand_id
1 'polypeptide(L)'
;MKNTWRMLIVALFIVTLSISMTAQEAGKAASKNAKFDAELAKKLGADKMGMKNYILVILKTGPTNVPEGKERQEIFKGHFANIRRLADEGKLAVAGPFDNDESGWRGMFIFNVTSVEDAKALAATDPVVKSGLMVPEYHKLYCSAALMEVAGIHERIAQ
;
A
#
# COMPACT_ATOMS: atom_id res chain seq x y z
N MET A 1 -11.73 37.05 48.81
CA MET A 1 -11.46 37.07 47.37
C MET A 1 -10.45 36.00 46.94
N LYS A 2 -10.47 34.75 47.50
CA LYS A 2 -9.47 33.68 47.17
C LYS A 2 -10.06 32.35 46.66
N ASN A 3 -11.39 32.25 46.52
CA ASN A 3 -12.03 30.96 46.17
C ASN A 3 -12.64 30.87 44.77
N THR A 4 -12.72 31.98 44.02
CA THR A 4 -13.33 31.99 42.68
C THR A 4 -12.40 31.54 41.56
N TRP A 5 -11.08 31.63 41.76
CA TRP A 5 -10.09 31.22 40.73
C TRP A 5 -9.87 29.71 40.69
N ARG A 6 -10.06 29.00 41.79
CA ARG A 6 -9.91 27.53 41.81
C ARG A 6 -11.03 26.77 41.09
N MET A 7 -12.22 27.34 41.02
CA MET A 7 -13.36 26.72 40.31
C MET A 7 -13.28 26.87 38.77
N LEU A 8 -12.66 27.94 38.27
CA LEU A 8 -12.52 28.16 36.82
C LEU A 8 -11.49 27.23 36.16
N ILE A 9 -10.46 26.80 36.93
CA ILE A 9 -9.43 25.87 36.37
C ILE A 9 -9.96 24.45 36.31
N VAL A 10 -10.83 24.02 37.21
CA VAL A 10 -11.43 22.67 37.17
C VAL A 10 -12.47 22.53 36.05
N ALA A 11 -13.20 23.59 35.70
CA ALA A 11 -14.16 23.57 34.60
C ALA A 11 -13.48 23.50 33.22
N LEU A 12 -12.30 24.10 33.07
CA LEU A 12 -11.56 24.09 31.78
C LEU A 12 -10.89 22.72 31.49
N PHE A 13 -10.54 21.95 32.54
CA PHE A 13 -9.92 20.60 32.37
C PHE A 13 -10.93 19.51 32.02
N ILE A 14 -12.22 19.69 32.31
CA ILE A 14 -13.28 18.71 32.02
C ILE A 14 -13.74 18.80 30.56
N VAL A 15 -13.66 19.98 29.92
CA VAL A 15 -14.09 20.17 28.52
C VAL A 15 -13.08 19.59 27.51
N THR A 16 -11.78 19.55 27.84
CA THR A 16 -10.74 19.02 26.93
C THR A 16 -10.67 17.49 26.90
N LEU A 17 -11.20 16.80 27.92
CA LEU A 17 -11.20 15.33 27.99
C LEU A 17 -12.36 14.68 27.21
N SER A 18 -13.41 15.46 26.91
CA SER A 18 -14.63 14.94 26.26
C SER A 18 -14.49 14.82 24.72
N ILE A 19 -13.54 15.51 24.09
CA ILE A 19 -13.40 15.53 22.62
C ILE A 19 -12.56 14.36 22.11
N SER A 20 -11.73 13.75 22.94
CA SER A 20 -10.87 12.62 22.53
C SER A 20 -11.58 11.25 22.49
N MET A 21 -12.75 11.11 23.13
CA MET A 21 -13.49 9.85 23.16
C MET A 21 -14.36 9.58 21.92
N THR A 22 -14.80 10.61 21.21
CA THR A 22 -15.77 10.45 20.11
C THR A 22 -15.16 9.88 18.83
N ALA A 23 -13.90 10.16 18.52
CA ALA A 23 -13.25 9.65 17.32
C ALA A 23 -12.91 8.14 17.41
N GLN A 24 -12.57 7.67 18.60
CA GLN A 24 -12.20 6.26 18.83
C GLN A 24 -13.41 5.34 18.92
N GLU A 25 -14.55 5.84 19.41
CA GLU A 25 -15.81 5.10 19.44
C GLU A 25 -16.48 5.04 18.05
N ALA A 26 -16.37 6.07 17.22
CA ALA A 26 -16.88 6.06 15.87
C ALA A 26 -16.15 5.02 14.99
N GLY A 27 -14.83 4.88 15.11
CA GLY A 27 -14.05 3.86 14.41
C GLY A 27 -14.39 2.42 14.86
N LYS A 28 -14.68 2.24 16.15
CA LYS A 28 -15.03 0.94 16.74
C LYS A 28 -16.48 0.52 16.42
N ALA A 29 -17.40 1.48 16.30
CA ALA A 29 -18.78 1.24 15.92
C ALA A 29 -18.93 0.87 14.43
N ALA A 30 -18.16 1.48 13.53
CA ALA A 30 -18.14 1.15 12.11
C ALA A 30 -17.64 -0.30 11.85
N SER A 31 -16.69 -0.79 12.65
CA SER A 31 -16.17 -2.17 12.54
C SER A 31 -17.14 -3.24 13.05
N LYS A 32 -18.05 -2.92 13.98
CA LYS A 32 -18.97 -3.90 14.58
C LYS A 32 -20.23 -4.19 13.76
N ASN A 33 -20.55 -3.34 12.77
CA ASN A 33 -21.79 -3.40 11.99
C ASN A 33 -21.58 -3.53 10.48
N ALA A 34 -20.36 -3.79 10.00
CA ALA A 34 -20.13 -4.05 8.58
C ALA A 34 -20.83 -5.36 8.19
N LYS A 35 -21.95 -5.23 7.46
CA LYS A 35 -22.66 -6.38 6.89
C LYS A 35 -21.79 -6.97 5.79
N PHE A 36 -21.66 -8.32 5.76
CA PHE A 36 -20.98 -9.02 4.67
C PHE A 36 -21.58 -8.63 3.31
N ASP A 37 -20.71 -8.22 2.39
CA ASP A 37 -21.03 -7.87 1.02
C ASP A 37 -20.52 -8.97 0.08
N ALA A 38 -21.42 -9.83 -0.35
CA ALA A 38 -21.10 -10.98 -1.19
C ALA A 38 -20.68 -10.57 -2.62
N GLU A 39 -21.25 -9.49 -3.15
CA GLU A 39 -20.90 -8.99 -4.49
C GLU A 39 -19.52 -8.38 -4.51
N LEU A 40 -19.18 -7.60 -3.49
CA LEU A 40 -17.83 -7.06 -3.32
C LEU A 40 -16.80 -8.18 -3.12
N ALA A 41 -17.09 -9.15 -2.25
CA ALA A 41 -16.20 -10.29 -2.03
C ALA A 41 -15.92 -11.05 -3.35
N LYS A 42 -16.96 -11.31 -4.14
CA LYS A 42 -16.83 -11.94 -5.46
C LYS A 42 -16.02 -11.08 -6.44
N LYS A 43 -16.32 -9.77 -6.52
CA LYS A 43 -15.60 -8.81 -7.38
C LYS A 43 -14.10 -8.82 -7.09
N LEU A 44 -13.72 -8.84 -5.81
CA LEU A 44 -12.32 -8.81 -5.38
C LEU A 44 -11.64 -10.19 -5.45
N GLY A 45 -12.40 -11.27 -5.69
CA GLY A 45 -11.89 -12.64 -5.70
C GLY A 45 -11.52 -13.14 -4.30
N ALA A 46 -12.24 -12.66 -3.29
CA ALA A 46 -12.06 -13.05 -1.89
C ALA A 46 -12.56 -14.47 -1.64
N ASP A 47 -11.86 -15.21 -0.80
CA ASP A 47 -12.33 -16.46 -0.22
C ASP A 47 -13.27 -16.20 0.98
N LYS A 48 -13.65 -17.29 1.70
CA LYS A 48 -14.55 -17.21 2.88
C LYS A 48 -13.99 -16.36 4.03
N MET A 49 -12.66 -16.14 4.05
CA MET A 49 -11.96 -15.35 5.06
C MET A 49 -11.73 -13.90 4.59
N GLY A 50 -12.21 -13.53 3.40
CA GLY A 50 -11.93 -12.23 2.79
C GLY A 50 -10.52 -12.11 2.24
N MET A 51 -9.84 -13.22 2.04
CA MET A 51 -8.43 -13.30 1.66
C MET A 51 -8.26 -13.75 0.21
N LYS A 52 -7.05 -13.57 -0.31
CA LYS A 52 -6.67 -13.94 -1.67
C LYS A 52 -5.17 -14.22 -1.75
N ASN A 53 -4.77 -15.07 -2.68
CA ASN A 53 -3.36 -15.31 -2.99
C ASN A 53 -2.80 -14.25 -3.94
N TYR A 54 -1.58 -13.82 -3.64
CA TYR A 54 -0.79 -12.87 -4.40
C TYR A 54 0.67 -13.33 -4.48
N ILE A 55 1.48 -12.62 -5.26
CA ILE A 55 2.94 -12.68 -5.16
C ILE A 55 3.45 -11.31 -4.72
N LEU A 56 4.10 -11.27 -3.56
CA LEU A 56 4.91 -10.14 -3.11
C LEU A 56 6.26 -10.19 -3.82
N VAL A 57 6.67 -9.07 -4.40
CA VAL A 57 7.99 -8.89 -5.01
C VAL A 57 8.72 -7.79 -4.27
N ILE A 58 9.90 -8.10 -3.76
CA ILE A 58 10.81 -7.11 -3.19
C ILE A 58 11.83 -6.74 -4.28
N LEU A 59 11.87 -5.47 -4.65
CA LEU A 59 12.87 -4.92 -5.54
C LEU A 59 14.11 -4.53 -4.73
N LYS A 60 15.21 -5.23 -4.94
CA LYS A 60 16.49 -5.00 -4.26
C LYS A 60 17.45 -4.24 -5.18
N THR A 61 18.43 -3.57 -4.62
CA THR A 61 19.52 -2.96 -5.39
C THR A 61 20.14 -4.02 -6.30
N GLY A 62 20.19 -3.74 -7.59
CA GLY A 62 20.76 -4.64 -8.59
C GLY A 62 22.27 -4.42 -8.79
N PRO A 63 22.89 -5.26 -9.63
CA PRO A 63 24.33 -5.18 -9.90
C PRO A 63 24.72 -4.02 -10.83
N THR A 64 23.77 -3.47 -11.58
CA THR A 64 24.04 -2.40 -12.54
C THR A 64 23.95 -1.05 -11.83
N ASN A 65 25.04 -0.29 -11.89
CA ASN A 65 25.06 1.10 -11.44
C ASN A 65 24.81 2.02 -12.64
N VAL A 66 23.65 2.68 -12.67
CA VAL A 66 23.34 3.74 -13.63
C VAL A 66 23.48 5.07 -12.91
N PRO A 67 24.48 5.92 -13.26
CA PRO A 67 24.69 7.22 -12.63
C PRO A 67 23.46 8.13 -12.74
N GLU A 68 23.36 9.10 -11.83
CA GLU A 68 22.35 10.15 -11.94
C GLU A 68 22.52 10.89 -13.29
N GLY A 69 21.38 11.10 -13.97
CA GLY A 69 21.37 11.74 -15.27
C GLY A 69 20.18 11.31 -16.13
N LYS A 70 20.22 11.67 -17.42
CA LYS A 70 19.11 11.48 -18.35
C LYS A 70 18.72 10.00 -18.51
N GLU A 71 19.70 9.12 -18.60
CA GLU A 71 19.44 7.67 -18.76
C GLU A 71 18.65 7.11 -17.57
N ARG A 72 19.11 7.40 -16.34
CA ARG A 72 18.44 6.97 -15.13
C ARG A 72 17.03 7.54 -15.02
N GLN A 73 16.83 8.81 -15.39
CA GLN A 73 15.51 9.45 -15.40
C GLN A 73 14.54 8.74 -16.38
N GLU A 74 14.99 8.36 -17.58
CA GLU A 74 14.15 7.64 -18.54
C GLU A 74 13.81 6.21 -18.05
N ILE A 75 14.74 5.52 -17.38
CA ILE A 75 14.46 4.22 -16.74
C ILE A 75 13.33 4.37 -15.70
N PHE A 76 13.43 5.35 -14.80
CA PHE A 76 12.40 5.56 -13.77
C PHE A 76 11.08 6.06 -14.35
N LYS A 77 11.10 6.90 -15.38
CA LYS A 77 9.89 7.29 -16.11
C LYS A 77 9.16 6.08 -16.69
N GLY A 78 9.91 5.16 -17.29
CA GLY A 78 9.37 3.89 -17.80
C GLY A 78 8.86 2.98 -16.68
N HIS A 79 9.55 2.93 -15.54
CA HIS A 79 9.13 2.22 -14.33
C HIS A 79 7.76 2.70 -13.84
N PHE A 80 7.57 3.99 -13.64
CA PHE A 80 6.28 4.54 -13.20
C PHE A 80 5.16 4.33 -14.23
N ALA A 81 5.47 4.42 -15.51
CA ALA A 81 4.51 4.10 -16.57
C ALA A 81 4.10 2.62 -16.53
N ASN A 82 5.04 1.71 -16.27
CA ASN A 82 4.78 0.28 -16.14
C ASN A 82 3.93 -0.04 -14.91
N ILE A 83 4.18 0.60 -13.76
CA ILE A 83 3.36 0.49 -12.55
C ILE A 83 1.91 0.85 -12.87
N ARG A 84 1.68 2.02 -13.49
CA ARG A 84 0.34 2.48 -13.86
C ARG A 84 -0.35 1.48 -14.79
N ARG A 85 0.31 1.06 -15.86
CA ARG A 85 -0.23 0.08 -16.80
C ARG A 85 -0.65 -1.22 -16.11
N LEU A 86 0.19 -1.78 -15.24
CA LEU A 86 -0.11 -3.03 -14.54
C LEU A 86 -1.24 -2.87 -13.51
N ALA A 87 -1.37 -1.69 -12.89
CA ALA A 87 -2.50 -1.36 -12.02
C ALA A 87 -3.81 -1.27 -12.81
N ASP A 88 -3.81 -0.56 -13.96
CA ASP A 88 -4.97 -0.43 -14.87
C ASP A 88 -5.43 -1.80 -15.41
N GLU A 89 -4.48 -2.71 -15.67
CA GLU A 89 -4.76 -4.09 -16.08
C GLU A 89 -5.24 -4.99 -14.91
N GLY A 90 -5.33 -4.48 -13.67
CA GLY A 90 -5.70 -5.24 -12.47
C GLY A 90 -4.65 -6.30 -12.07
N LYS A 91 -3.44 -6.23 -12.60
CA LYS A 91 -2.32 -7.16 -12.33
C LYS A 91 -1.46 -6.74 -11.15
N LEU A 92 -1.49 -5.47 -10.78
CA LEU A 92 -0.75 -4.89 -9.67
C LEU A 92 -1.73 -4.31 -8.64
N ALA A 93 -1.75 -4.88 -7.44
CA ALA A 93 -2.61 -4.42 -6.36
C ALA A 93 -1.98 -3.26 -5.58
N VAL A 94 -0.66 -3.35 -5.32
CA VAL A 94 0.08 -2.36 -4.53
C VAL A 94 1.49 -2.22 -5.09
N ALA A 95 2.00 -0.98 -5.14
CA ALA A 95 3.40 -0.67 -5.37
C ALA A 95 3.84 0.46 -4.43
N GLY A 96 5.10 0.46 -4.04
CA GLY A 96 5.66 1.54 -3.24
C GLY A 96 7.15 1.38 -3.00
N PRO A 97 7.87 2.48 -2.70
CA PRO A 97 9.27 2.44 -2.29
C PRO A 97 9.41 2.02 -0.83
N PHE A 98 10.56 1.48 -0.48
CA PHE A 98 11.06 1.46 0.90
C PHE A 98 11.87 2.72 1.16
N ASP A 99 11.75 3.27 2.36
CA ASP A 99 12.53 4.43 2.77
C ASP A 99 13.87 3.98 3.37
N ASN A 100 14.99 4.40 2.75
CA ASN A 100 16.37 4.26 3.21
C ASN A 100 16.72 2.90 3.88
N ASP A 101 16.35 1.80 3.25
CA ASP A 101 16.59 0.47 3.78
C ASP A 101 18.06 0.05 3.59
N GLU A 102 18.77 -0.16 4.68
CA GLU A 102 20.17 -0.61 4.72
C GLU A 102 20.35 -2.03 4.15
N SER A 103 19.29 -2.87 4.13
CA SER A 103 19.31 -4.21 3.52
C SER A 103 19.35 -4.19 1.99
N GLY A 104 19.23 -2.99 1.40
CA GLY A 104 19.23 -2.79 -0.04
C GLY A 104 17.85 -2.98 -0.69
N TRP A 105 16.78 -3.02 0.09
CA TRP A 105 15.41 -3.00 -0.42
C TRP A 105 15.10 -1.61 -0.96
N ARG A 106 14.52 -1.55 -2.17
CA ARG A 106 14.23 -0.29 -2.88
C ARG A 106 12.75 -0.04 -3.04
N GLY A 107 11.98 -1.11 -3.23
CA GLY A 107 10.54 -1.02 -3.40
C GLY A 107 9.89 -2.38 -3.37
N MET A 108 8.56 -2.38 -3.45
CA MET A 108 7.79 -3.62 -3.50
C MET A 108 6.66 -3.54 -4.52
N PHE A 109 6.28 -4.71 -5.00
CA PHE A 109 5.03 -4.94 -5.71
C PHE A 109 4.22 -6.04 -5.02
N ILE A 110 2.90 -5.92 -5.03
CA ILE A 110 1.98 -7.03 -4.75
C ILE A 110 1.22 -7.30 -6.04
N PHE A 111 1.63 -8.37 -6.73
CA PHE A 111 0.98 -8.78 -7.97
C PHE A 111 -0.24 -9.67 -7.72
N ASN A 112 -1.32 -9.38 -8.43
CA ASN A 112 -2.55 -10.16 -8.46
C ASN A 112 -2.39 -11.38 -9.38
N VAL A 113 -1.46 -12.26 -9.04
CA VAL A 113 -1.20 -13.55 -9.69
C VAL A 113 -0.89 -14.59 -8.61
N THR A 114 -1.02 -15.87 -8.94
CA THR A 114 -0.87 -16.97 -7.98
C THR A 114 0.41 -17.79 -8.18
N SER A 115 1.08 -17.63 -9.35
CA SER A 115 2.34 -18.30 -9.63
C SER A 115 3.52 -17.31 -9.62
N VAL A 116 4.67 -17.81 -9.19
CA VAL A 116 5.94 -17.05 -9.24
C VAL A 116 6.36 -16.80 -10.69
N GLU A 117 6.05 -17.72 -11.60
CA GLU A 117 6.35 -17.63 -13.03
C GLU A 117 5.62 -16.45 -13.67
N ASP A 118 4.32 -16.28 -13.37
CA ASP A 118 3.55 -15.12 -13.85
C ASP A 118 4.10 -13.81 -13.27
N ALA A 119 4.45 -13.81 -11.99
CA ALA A 119 5.06 -12.64 -11.35
C ALA A 119 6.41 -12.26 -11.98
N LYS A 120 7.24 -13.26 -12.33
CA LYS A 120 8.50 -13.03 -13.06
C LYS A 120 8.25 -12.40 -14.43
N ALA A 121 7.25 -12.90 -15.17
CA ALA A 121 6.89 -12.35 -16.47
C ALA A 121 6.44 -10.88 -16.35
N LEU A 122 5.66 -10.53 -15.32
CA LEU A 122 5.25 -9.15 -15.07
C LEU A 122 6.44 -8.26 -14.67
N ALA A 123 7.27 -8.70 -13.72
CA ALA A 123 8.44 -7.95 -13.27
C ALA A 123 9.45 -7.72 -14.40
N ALA A 124 9.62 -8.68 -15.30
CA ALA A 124 10.50 -8.56 -16.46
C ALA A 124 10.05 -7.49 -17.47
N THR A 125 8.81 -6.97 -17.37
CA THR A 125 8.36 -5.84 -18.20
C THR A 125 8.91 -4.50 -17.71
N ASP A 126 9.41 -4.45 -16.45
CA ASP A 126 9.82 -3.21 -15.80
C ASP A 126 11.23 -2.75 -16.25
N PRO A 127 11.39 -1.49 -16.66
CA PRO A 127 12.69 -0.96 -17.07
C PRO A 127 13.77 -1.02 -15.97
N VAL A 128 13.43 -0.86 -14.69
CA VAL A 128 14.43 -0.96 -13.59
C VAL A 128 14.95 -2.40 -13.43
N VAL A 129 14.11 -3.39 -13.75
CA VAL A 129 14.50 -4.82 -13.75
C VAL A 129 15.29 -5.15 -15.03
N LYS A 130 14.82 -4.69 -16.20
CA LYS A 130 15.50 -4.90 -17.49
C LYS A 130 16.92 -4.34 -17.51
N SER A 131 17.11 -3.16 -16.92
CA SER A 131 18.42 -2.51 -16.86
C SER A 131 19.37 -3.16 -15.83
N GLY A 132 18.87 -4.04 -14.96
CA GLY A 132 19.63 -4.58 -13.84
C GLY A 132 19.87 -3.58 -12.70
N LEU A 133 19.20 -2.42 -12.73
CA LEU A 133 19.25 -1.43 -11.66
C LEU A 133 18.64 -1.99 -10.38
N MET A 134 17.58 -2.81 -10.52
CA MET A 134 16.96 -3.54 -9.43
C MET A 134 16.78 -5.01 -9.79
N VAL A 135 16.88 -5.87 -8.78
CA VAL A 135 16.62 -7.31 -8.91
C VAL A 135 15.41 -7.71 -8.05
N PRO A 136 14.46 -8.46 -8.61
CA PRO A 136 13.26 -8.86 -7.89
C PRO A 136 13.49 -10.15 -7.09
N GLU A 137 12.96 -10.18 -5.87
CA GLU A 137 12.82 -11.37 -5.01
C GLU A 137 11.33 -11.67 -4.81
N TYR A 138 10.91 -12.94 -4.93
CA TYR A 138 9.50 -13.32 -5.02
C TYR A 138 9.04 -14.17 -3.84
N HIS A 139 7.89 -13.80 -3.24
CA HIS A 139 7.29 -14.49 -2.11
C HIS A 139 5.79 -14.74 -2.36
N LYS A 140 5.32 -15.95 -2.08
CA LYS A 140 3.88 -16.23 -2.03
C LYS A 140 3.27 -15.50 -0.84
N LEU A 141 2.19 -14.75 -1.09
CA LEU A 141 1.51 -13.95 -0.08
C LEU A 141 0.02 -14.30 -0.07
N TYR A 142 -0.51 -14.67 1.09
CA TYR A 142 -1.94 -14.80 1.33
C TYR A 142 -2.38 -13.62 2.19
N CYS A 143 -3.19 -12.72 1.63
CA CYS A 143 -3.52 -11.44 2.26
C CYS A 143 -4.94 -11.01 1.90
N SER A 144 -5.44 -9.94 2.53
CA SER A 144 -6.78 -9.40 2.27
C SER A 144 -7.01 -9.13 0.78
N ALA A 145 -8.15 -9.60 0.26
CA ALA A 145 -8.58 -9.29 -1.11
C ALA A 145 -8.87 -7.79 -1.31
N ALA A 146 -9.08 -7.03 -0.22
CA ALA A 146 -9.28 -5.59 -0.26
C ALA A 146 -8.08 -4.81 -0.82
N LEU A 147 -6.88 -5.42 -0.91
CA LEU A 147 -5.73 -4.81 -1.59
C LEU A 147 -6.04 -4.45 -3.05
N MET A 148 -7.00 -5.12 -3.68
CA MET A 148 -7.42 -4.83 -5.05
C MET A 148 -8.15 -3.47 -5.21
N GLU A 149 -8.63 -2.87 -4.13
CA GLU A 149 -9.25 -1.52 -4.15
C GLU A 149 -8.21 -0.39 -3.95
N VAL A 150 -6.95 -0.72 -3.61
CA VAL A 150 -5.92 0.29 -3.28
C VAL A 150 -5.66 1.22 -4.46
N ALA A 151 -5.51 0.70 -5.69
CA ALA A 151 -5.26 1.53 -6.87
C ALA A 151 -6.39 2.52 -7.12
N GLY A 152 -7.66 2.07 -7.12
CA GLY A 152 -8.80 2.95 -7.33
C GLY A 152 -9.06 3.96 -6.20
N ILE A 153 -8.63 3.65 -4.98
CA ILE A 153 -8.65 4.62 -3.87
C ILE A 153 -7.51 5.62 -4.05
N HIS A 154 -6.32 5.14 -4.42
CA HIS A 154 -5.13 5.98 -4.63
C HIS A 154 -5.38 7.07 -5.67
N GLU A 155 -5.99 6.74 -6.81
CA GLU A 155 -6.34 7.73 -7.86
C GLU A 155 -7.23 8.88 -7.36
N ARG A 156 -8.03 8.65 -6.31
CA ARG A 156 -8.92 9.67 -5.74
C ARG A 156 -8.27 10.54 -4.67
N ILE A 157 -7.11 10.14 -4.15
CA ILE A 157 -6.38 10.86 -3.09
C ILE A 157 -5.04 11.42 -3.56
N ALA A 158 -4.53 11.00 -4.73
CA ALA A 158 -3.37 11.58 -5.40
C ALA A 158 -3.75 12.88 -6.11
N GLN A 159 -2.85 13.90 -6.10
CA GLN A 159 -2.99 15.19 -6.80
C GLN A 159 -2.05 15.24 -8.02
#